data_de62c5b3fe65f1d6e0c75f585cf652d8
#
_entry.id   de62c5b3fe65f1d6e0c75f585cf652d8
#
_cell.length_a   1.000
_cell.length_b   1.000
_cell.length_c   1.000
_cell.angle_alpha   90.00
_cell.angle_beta   90.00
_cell.angle_gamma   90.00
#
_symmetry.space_group_name_H-M   'P 1'
#
loop_
_entity.id
_entity.type
_entity.pdbx_description
1 polymer ?
#
loop_
_entity_poly.entity_id
_entity_poly.type
_entity_poly.pdbx_seq_one_letter_code
_entity_poly.pdbx_strand_id
1 'polypeptide(L)'
;MATKTYSKTITDTQVMVQGIKDNQEVLSKRQIDGAFADELQTDVDTCIALNNEQETLKAKLKSKTEELDKAMAAMNKKSSEARKIIKLDMPQSTWREFGIEDKR
;
A
#
# COMPACT_ATOMS: atom_id res chain seq x y z
N MET A 1 18.86 5.31 -16.46
CA MET A 1 18.40 4.06 -17.05
C MET A 1 16.90 3.92 -16.85
N ALA A 2 16.15 3.70 -17.91
CA ALA A 2 14.70 3.55 -17.81
C ALA A 2 14.37 2.26 -17.05
N THR A 3 13.52 2.35 -16.05
CA THR A 3 13.06 1.19 -15.31
C THR A 3 11.90 0.56 -16.06
N LYS A 4 11.94 -0.75 -16.30
CA LYS A 4 10.82 -1.45 -16.91
C LYS A 4 9.64 -1.42 -15.95
N THR A 5 8.44 -1.28 -16.49
CA THR A 5 7.23 -1.39 -15.68
C THR A 5 7.12 -2.84 -15.18
N TYR A 6 6.40 -3.00 -14.07
CA TYR A 6 6.12 -4.32 -13.52
C TYR A 6 5.48 -5.24 -14.59
N SER A 7 4.42 -4.77 -15.25
CA SER A 7 3.71 -5.55 -16.27
C SER A 7 4.63 -6.02 -17.38
N LYS A 8 5.47 -5.13 -17.90
CA LYS A 8 6.40 -5.48 -18.98
C LYS A 8 7.43 -6.49 -18.50
N THR A 9 7.96 -6.33 -17.30
CA THR A 9 8.95 -7.25 -16.72
C THR A 9 8.35 -8.66 -16.59
N ILE A 10 7.14 -8.76 -16.07
CA ILE A 10 6.44 -10.05 -15.94
C ILE A 10 6.22 -10.69 -17.31
N THR A 11 5.71 -9.93 -18.27
CA THR A 11 5.45 -10.43 -19.62
C THR A 11 6.75 -10.91 -20.29
N ASP A 12 7.81 -10.09 -20.21
CA ASP A 12 9.10 -10.44 -20.81
C ASP A 12 9.67 -11.72 -20.19
N THR A 13 9.54 -11.87 -18.88
CA THR A 13 10.05 -13.03 -18.16
C THR A 13 9.24 -14.29 -18.51
N GLN A 14 7.93 -14.18 -18.66
CA GLN A 14 7.08 -15.30 -19.10
C GLN A 14 7.46 -15.75 -20.50
N VAL A 15 7.75 -14.82 -21.41
CA VAL A 15 8.23 -15.13 -22.75
C VAL A 15 9.59 -15.83 -22.67
N MET A 16 10.46 -15.37 -21.78
CA MET A 16 11.77 -16.00 -21.53
C MET A 16 11.61 -17.46 -21.08
N VAL A 17 10.71 -17.72 -20.13
CA VAL A 17 10.42 -19.08 -19.65
C VAL A 17 10.01 -19.98 -20.79
N GLN A 18 9.09 -19.52 -21.66
CA GLN A 18 8.60 -20.31 -22.78
C GLN A 18 9.72 -20.55 -23.80
N GLY A 19 10.52 -19.51 -24.09
CA GLY A 19 11.66 -19.63 -25.00
C GLY A 19 12.67 -20.68 -24.52
N ILE A 20 12.95 -20.71 -23.23
CA ILE A 20 13.86 -21.70 -22.63
C ILE A 20 13.29 -23.11 -22.82
N LYS A 21 11.99 -23.29 -22.54
CA LYS A 21 11.33 -24.60 -22.68
C LYS A 21 11.35 -25.08 -24.12
N ASP A 22 11.20 -24.17 -25.09
CA ASP A 22 11.18 -24.50 -26.53
C ASP A 22 12.57 -24.79 -27.07
N ASN A 23 13.63 -24.40 -26.39
CA ASN A 23 15.01 -24.51 -26.86
C ASN A 23 15.92 -25.29 -25.93
N GLN A 24 15.37 -26.23 -25.17
CA GLN A 24 16.11 -27.02 -24.19
C GLN A 24 17.29 -27.76 -24.76
N GLU A 25 17.17 -28.27 -25.97
CA GLU A 25 18.26 -29.05 -26.60
C GLU A 25 19.57 -28.28 -26.67
N VAL A 26 19.48 -27.00 -26.99
CA VAL A 26 20.67 -26.15 -27.11
C VAL A 26 21.08 -25.60 -25.73
N LEU A 27 20.11 -25.12 -24.96
CA LEU A 27 20.39 -24.40 -23.74
C LEU A 27 20.77 -25.29 -22.57
N SER A 28 20.32 -26.54 -22.55
CA SER A 28 20.64 -27.47 -21.45
C SER A 28 22.13 -27.73 -21.31
N LYS A 29 22.90 -27.56 -22.38
CA LYS A 29 24.36 -27.66 -22.34
C LYS A 29 25.00 -26.65 -21.42
N ARG A 30 24.32 -25.55 -21.15
CA ARG A 30 24.77 -24.51 -20.22
C ARG A 30 23.90 -24.44 -18.97
N GLN A 31 23.19 -25.51 -18.69
CA GLN A 31 22.33 -25.66 -17.49
C GLN A 31 21.12 -24.72 -17.50
N ILE A 32 20.77 -24.16 -18.64
CA ILE A 32 19.53 -23.41 -18.83
C ILE A 32 18.48 -24.38 -19.39
N ASP A 33 17.96 -25.21 -18.52
CA ASP A 33 17.10 -26.35 -18.86
C ASP A 33 15.67 -26.15 -18.32
N GLY A 34 14.86 -27.21 -18.41
CA GLY A 34 13.50 -27.19 -17.91
C GLY A 34 13.41 -26.88 -16.42
N ALA A 35 14.36 -27.39 -15.61
CA ALA A 35 14.39 -27.10 -14.18
C ALA A 35 14.65 -25.61 -13.92
N PHE A 36 15.56 -25.02 -14.68
CA PHE A 36 15.82 -23.58 -14.60
C PHE A 36 14.58 -22.77 -14.98
N ALA A 37 13.91 -23.18 -16.07
CA ALA A 37 12.68 -22.52 -16.51
C ALA A 37 11.58 -22.61 -15.45
N ASP A 38 11.48 -23.74 -14.75
CA ASP A 38 10.50 -23.93 -13.67
C ASP A 38 10.80 -23.04 -12.47
N GLU A 39 12.09 -22.89 -12.12
CA GLU A 39 12.51 -21.98 -11.05
C GLU A 39 12.16 -20.53 -11.40
N LEU A 40 12.43 -20.15 -12.65
CA LEU A 40 12.12 -18.80 -13.12
C LEU A 40 10.61 -18.56 -13.12
N GLN A 41 9.82 -19.57 -13.51
CA GLN A 41 8.36 -19.45 -13.45
C GLN A 41 7.88 -19.29 -12.00
N THR A 42 8.49 -20.01 -11.05
CA THR A 42 8.18 -19.86 -9.63
C THR A 42 8.44 -18.43 -9.16
N ASP A 43 9.55 -17.84 -9.62
CA ASP A 43 9.87 -16.45 -9.31
C ASP A 43 8.82 -15.48 -9.87
N VAL A 44 8.36 -15.74 -11.10
CA VAL A 44 7.27 -14.95 -11.71
C VAL A 44 6.02 -15.05 -10.85
N ASP A 45 5.64 -16.24 -10.46
CA ASP A 45 4.45 -16.48 -9.64
C ASP A 45 4.54 -15.77 -8.29
N THR A 46 5.73 -15.79 -7.68
CA THR A 46 5.98 -15.10 -6.41
C THR A 46 5.82 -13.59 -6.58
N CYS A 47 6.36 -13.03 -7.66
CA CYS A 47 6.23 -11.60 -7.95
C CYS A 47 4.77 -11.20 -8.15
N ILE A 48 4.01 -12.03 -8.87
CA ILE A 48 2.58 -11.77 -9.10
C ILE A 48 1.81 -11.79 -7.76
N ALA A 49 2.07 -12.79 -6.93
CA ALA A 49 1.42 -12.91 -5.62
C ALA A 49 1.72 -11.71 -4.74
N LEU A 50 2.98 -11.29 -4.67
CA LEU A 50 3.40 -10.14 -3.87
C LEU A 50 2.79 -8.84 -4.38
N ASN A 51 2.72 -8.67 -5.70
CA ASN A 51 2.07 -7.49 -6.29
C ASN A 51 0.59 -7.44 -5.93
N ASN A 52 -0.09 -8.59 -5.99
CA ASN A 52 -1.51 -8.66 -5.63
C ASN A 52 -1.73 -8.32 -4.15
N GLU A 53 -0.86 -8.80 -3.27
CA GLU A 53 -0.91 -8.45 -1.85
C GLU A 53 -0.69 -6.96 -1.64
N GLN A 54 0.26 -6.38 -2.35
CA GLN A 54 0.54 -4.94 -2.28
C GLN A 54 -0.67 -4.12 -2.70
N GLU A 55 -1.34 -4.51 -3.79
CA GLU A 55 -2.54 -3.81 -4.26
C GLU A 55 -3.68 -3.92 -3.25
N THR A 56 -3.84 -5.09 -2.62
CA THR A 56 -4.82 -5.29 -1.56
C THR A 56 -4.54 -4.37 -0.37
N LEU A 57 -3.27 -4.28 0.04
CA LEU A 57 -2.86 -3.43 1.15
C LEU A 57 -3.07 -1.94 0.84
N LYS A 58 -2.82 -1.53 -0.40
CA LYS A 58 -3.09 -0.15 -0.83
C LYS A 58 -4.58 0.18 -0.71
N ALA A 59 -5.44 -0.73 -1.14
CA ALA A 59 -6.88 -0.54 -1.04
C ALA A 59 -7.33 -0.47 0.42
N LYS A 60 -6.78 -1.33 1.28
CA LYS A 60 -7.08 -1.31 2.71
C LYS A 60 -6.61 -0.01 3.37
N LEU A 61 -5.41 0.45 2.99
CA LEU A 61 -4.88 1.72 3.50
C LEU A 61 -5.80 2.88 3.13
N LYS A 62 -6.22 2.94 1.88
CA LYS A 62 -7.12 3.98 1.41
C LYS A 62 -8.43 3.98 2.21
N SER A 63 -9.00 2.80 2.41
CA SER A 63 -10.23 2.63 3.18
C SER A 63 -10.04 3.09 4.63
N LYS A 64 -8.91 2.74 5.25
CA LYS A 64 -8.61 3.17 6.63
C LYS A 64 -8.41 4.67 6.73
N THR A 65 -7.78 5.27 5.72
CA THR A 65 -7.61 6.73 5.67
C THR A 65 -8.97 7.42 5.63
N GLU A 66 -9.90 6.91 4.81
CA GLU A 66 -11.26 7.45 4.73
C GLU A 66 -12.00 7.33 6.07
N GLU A 67 -11.87 6.17 6.74
CA GLU A 67 -12.46 5.95 8.06
C GLU A 67 -11.88 6.91 9.10
N LEU A 68 -10.56 7.08 9.09
CA LEU A 68 -9.89 8.00 10.00
C LEU A 68 -10.35 9.44 9.77
N ASP A 69 -10.43 9.86 8.51
CA ASP A 69 -10.86 11.21 8.17
C ASP A 69 -12.28 11.48 8.66
N LYS A 70 -13.17 10.52 8.51
CA LYS A 70 -14.55 10.65 9.00
C LYS A 70 -14.60 10.73 10.52
N ALA A 71 -13.80 9.88 11.19
CA ALA A 71 -13.73 9.87 12.65
C ALA A 71 -13.18 11.19 13.17
N MET A 72 -12.13 11.72 12.53
CA MET A 72 -11.56 13.01 12.91
C MET A 72 -12.53 14.16 12.70
N ALA A 73 -13.29 14.15 11.61
CA ALA A 73 -14.30 15.17 11.37
C ALA A 73 -15.39 15.15 12.44
N ALA A 74 -15.85 13.97 12.82
CA ALA A 74 -16.84 13.81 13.88
C ALA A 74 -16.30 14.29 15.25
N MET A 75 -15.06 13.91 15.54
CA MET A 75 -14.37 14.34 16.77
C MET A 75 -14.22 15.87 16.82
N ASN A 76 -13.76 16.46 15.73
CA ASN A 76 -13.54 17.90 15.65
C ASN A 76 -14.86 18.70 15.79
N LYS A 77 -15.93 18.16 15.21
CA LYS A 77 -17.26 18.78 15.33
C LYS A 77 -17.70 18.84 16.79
N LYS A 78 -17.58 17.71 17.51
CA LYS A 78 -17.93 17.64 18.93
C LYS A 78 -17.02 18.53 19.78
N SER A 79 -15.73 18.52 19.48
CA SER A 79 -14.76 19.35 20.16
C SER A 79 -15.08 20.84 19.99
N SER A 80 -15.46 21.27 18.79
CA SER A 80 -15.85 22.65 18.53
C SER A 80 -17.11 23.04 19.28
N GLU A 81 -18.09 22.15 19.33
CA GLU A 81 -19.34 22.39 20.07
C GLU A 81 -19.06 22.52 21.56
N ALA A 82 -18.24 21.62 22.10
CA ALA A 82 -17.84 21.64 23.50
C ALA A 82 -17.08 22.92 23.84
N ARG A 83 -16.15 23.34 22.98
CA ARG A 83 -15.37 24.57 23.15
C ARG A 83 -16.28 25.80 23.29
N LYS A 84 -17.28 25.88 22.42
CA LYS A 84 -18.25 27.01 22.46
C LYS A 84 -19.01 27.06 23.78
N ILE A 85 -19.48 25.90 24.24
CA ILE A 85 -20.21 25.82 25.51
C ILE A 85 -19.30 26.14 26.69
N ILE A 86 -18.09 25.62 26.68
CA ILE A 86 -17.11 25.88 27.75
C ILE A 86 -16.80 27.38 27.85
N LYS A 87 -16.59 28.03 26.73
CA LYS A 87 -16.31 29.47 26.71
C LYS A 87 -17.47 30.31 27.18
N LEU A 88 -18.71 29.83 27.00
CA LEU A 88 -19.89 30.53 27.49
C LEU A 88 -20.13 30.33 28.99
N ASP A 89 -19.95 29.10 29.48
CA ASP A 89 -20.39 28.70 30.80
C ASP A 89 -19.28 28.62 31.86
N MET A 90 -18.01 28.54 31.41
CA MET A 90 -16.88 28.36 32.31
C MET A 90 -16.00 29.61 32.36
N PRO A 91 -15.46 29.94 33.57
CA PRO A 91 -14.50 31.05 33.62
C PRO A 91 -13.23 30.76 32.88
N GLN A 92 -12.65 31.80 32.28
CA GLN A 92 -11.41 31.67 31.47
C GLN A 92 -10.29 30.97 32.24
N SER A 93 -10.21 31.13 33.55
CA SER A 93 -9.18 30.49 34.38
C SER A 93 -9.23 28.97 34.34
N THR A 94 -10.39 28.37 33.95
CA THR A 94 -10.58 26.92 33.89
C THR A 94 -10.38 26.36 32.48
N TRP A 95 -10.26 27.21 31.48
CA TRP A 95 -10.20 26.76 30.06
C TRP A 95 -9.05 25.81 29.78
N ARG A 96 -7.94 25.95 30.45
CA ARG A 96 -6.77 25.09 30.30
C ARG A 96 -7.08 23.62 30.60
N GLU A 97 -7.98 23.38 31.54
CA GLU A 97 -8.39 22.00 31.86
C GLU A 97 -8.99 21.27 30.65
N PHE A 98 -9.49 22.03 29.69
CA PHE A 98 -10.12 21.52 28.48
C PHE A 98 -9.22 21.64 27.27
N GLY A 99 -7.93 21.94 27.46
CA GLY A 99 -7.01 22.12 26.38
C GLY A 99 -7.21 23.38 25.57
N ILE A 100 -7.96 24.36 26.11
CA ILE A 100 -8.22 25.62 25.43
C ILE A 100 -7.18 26.63 25.90
N GLU A 101 -6.32 27.06 25.02
CA GLU A 101 -5.28 28.03 25.34
C GLU A 101 -5.60 29.43 24.82
N ASP A 102 -6.77 29.60 24.23
CA ASP A 102 -7.19 30.86 23.62
C ASP A 102 -7.30 31.95 24.66
N LYS A 103 -6.87 33.12 24.29
CA LYS A 103 -7.24 34.35 25.01
C LYS A 103 -8.57 34.82 24.40
N ARG A 104 -9.38 35.53 25.15
CA ARG A 104 -10.65 36.04 24.63
C ARG A 104 -10.55 36.64 23.25
#